data_2dd789dd15ff4c9257407f45a4d5f030
#
_entry.id   2dd789dd15ff4c9257407f45a4d5f030
#
_cell.length_a   1.000
_cell.length_b   1.000
_cell.length_c   1.000
_cell.angle_alpha   90.00
_cell.angle_beta   90.00
_cell.angle_gamma   90.00
#
_symmetry.space_group_name_H-M   'P 1'
#
loop_
_entity.id
_entity.type
_entity.pdbx_description
1 polymer ?
#
loop_
_entity_poly.entity_id
_entity_poly.type
_entity_poly.pdbx_seq_one_letter_code
_entity_poly.pdbx_strand_id
1 'polypeptide(L)'
;MTFVPHPALTCPIDGLPLVMDGVSLICKYGHRFDIARQGYVNLLGAKDKRSKDPGDSKGMVSARAAFLRSDFYRPLADACLDITLEYCSGAALDHITLMDAGCGDGYFLHHVQENLSNHAREQTSLVGFDISKWAMQKSARRCEGTWFVGSNRNIPMTDASVDLLFDIFGFPDYTSFGRILAPHGKLVRLTPGHSHLIQLREIIYANVKQKSERKAYPETLRTLSQKRITYEVTLRSEDINNLLLMTPHMYRSTSERRQHALNHDQLTVTVDAMLEELIPAAFY
;
A
#
# COMPACT_ATOMS: atom_id res chain seq x y z
N MET A 1 -7.46 16.35 -11.02
CA MET A 1 -6.54 16.47 -9.88
C MET A 1 -5.14 16.67 -10.43
N THR A 2 -4.33 17.43 -9.75
CA THR A 2 -2.98 17.81 -10.21
C THR A 2 -1.99 16.79 -9.66
N PHE A 3 -1.05 16.32 -10.48
CA PHE A 3 0.09 15.54 -10.03
C PHE A 3 1.01 16.46 -9.20
N VAL A 4 1.37 16.04 -8.01
CA VAL A 4 2.30 16.75 -7.14
C VAL A 4 3.65 16.05 -7.21
N PRO A 5 4.69 16.63 -7.83
CA PRO A 5 6.00 15.99 -7.94
C PRO A 5 6.70 16.01 -6.58
N HIS A 6 7.16 14.85 -6.11
CA HIS A 6 8.00 14.77 -4.92
C HIS A 6 9.47 15.02 -5.28
N PRO A 7 10.22 15.84 -4.53
CA PRO A 7 11.61 16.20 -4.87
C PRO A 7 12.57 15.00 -4.85
N ALA A 8 12.25 13.95 -4.09
CA ALA A 8 13.04 12.73 -4.01
C ALA A 8 12.78 11.73 -5.16
N LEU A 9 11.89 12.02 -6.12
CA LEU A 9 11.69 11.13 -7.26
C LEU A 9 12.94 11.03 -8.13
N THR A 10 13.30 9.80 -8.53
CA THR A 10 14.43 9.52 -9.40
C THR A 10 14.03 8.80 -10.67
N CYS A 11 14.84 8.95 -11.67
CA CYS A 11 14.70 8.24 -12.95
C CYS A 11 14.93 6.73 -12.73
N PRO A 12 14.00 5.84 -13.13
CA PRO A 12 14.17 4.39 -12.96
C PRO A 12 15.24 3.79 -13.87
N ILE A 13 15.83 4.57 -14.80
CA ILE A 13 16.84 4.13 -15.75
C ILE A 13 18.25 4.43 -15.25
N ASP A 14 18.48 5.65 -14.74
CA ASP A 14 19.81 6.14 -14.36
C ASP A 14 19.92 6.59 -12.88
N GLY A 15 18.83 6.60 -12.14
CA GLY A 15 18.79 7.00 -10.72
C GLY A 15 18.89 8.51 -10.47
N LEU A 16 18.98 9.34 -11.52
CA LEU A 16 19.11 10.79 -11.37
C LEU A 16 17.77 11.45 -11.00
N PRO A 17 17.79 12.61 -10.34
CA PRO A 17 16.57 13.34 -9.99
C PRO A 17 15.67 13.59 -11.20
N LEU A 18 14.38 13.48 -10.97
CA LEU A 18 13.34 13.85 -11.93
C LEU A 18 12.80 15.24 -11.61
N VAL A 19 12.69 16.08 -12.63
CA VAL A 19 12.12 17.43 -12.52
C VAL A 19 10.93 17.60 -13.47
N MET A 20 10.01 18.49 -13.13
CA MET A 20 8.87 18.82 -14.00
C MET A 20 9.35 19.52 -15.26
N ASP A 21 8.83 19.07 -16.41
CA ASP A 21 8.96 19.71 -17.71
C ASP A 21 7.60 19.66 -18.43
N GLY A 22 6.82 20.70 -18.26
CA GLY A 22 5.43 20.77 -18.74
C GLY A 22 4.53 19.70 -18.10
N VAL A 23 4.10 18.73 -18.90
CA VAL A 23 3.24 17.60 -18.49
C VAL A 23 4.01 16.29 -18.32
N SER A 24 5.32 16.36 -18.18
CA SER A 24 6.22 15.21 -18.04
C SER A 24 7.21 15.42 -16.91
N LEU A 25 7.80 14.33 -16.43
CA LEU A 25 9.03 14.34 -15.64
C LEU A 25 10.21 14.04 -16.55
N ILE A 26 11.34 14.72 -16.35
CA ILE A 26 12.56 14.53 -17.12
C ILE A 26 13.79 14.45 -16.22
N CYS A 27 14.75 13.58 -16.52
CA CYS A 27 16.07 13.58 -15.90
C CYS A 27 17.13 14.30 -16.75
N LYS A 28 18.30 14.53 -16.17
CA LYS A 28 19.43 15.23 -16.83
C LYS A 28 19.85 14.61 -18.16
N TYR A 29 19.70 13.29 -18.33
CA TYR A 29 20.04 12.60 -19.59
C TYR A 29 18.87 12.53 -20.58
N GLY A 30 17.77 13.22 -20.31
CA GLY A 30 16.65 13.34 -21.25
C GLY A 30 15.65 12.19 -21.21
N HIS A 31 15.73 11.26 -20.25
CA HIS A 31 14.67 10.27 -20.07
C HIS A 31 13.41 10.98 -19.62
N ARG A 32 12.33 10.79 -20.36
CA ARG A 32 11.05 11.50 -20.19
C ARG A 32 9.94 10.53 -19.82
N PHE A 33 9.12 10.93 -18.85
CA PHE A 33 7.99 10.16 -18.33
C PHE A 33 6.74 11.05 -18.28
N ASP A 34 5.77 10.75 -19.14
CA ASP A 34 4.56 11.55 -19.26
C ASP A 34 3.64 11.34 -18.05
N ILE A 35 3.10 12.42 -17.54
CA ILE A 35 2.09 12.42 -16.49
C ILE A 35 0.74 12.14 -17.15
N ALA A 36 0.11 11.05 -16.75
CA ALA A 36 -1.21 10.70 -17.23
C ALA A 36 -2.26 11.76 -16.82
N ARG A 37 -3.29 11.95 -17.64
CA ARG A 37 -4.38 12.90 -17.34
C ARG A 37 -5.05 12.67 -15.98
N GLN A 38 -4.93 11.45 -15.44
CA GLN A 38 -5.45 11.08 -14.13
C GLN A 38 -4.58 11.57 -12.96
N GLY A 39 -3.37 12.09 -13.21
CA GLY A 39 -2.48 12.59 -12.17
C GLY A 39 -1.51 11.54 -11.61
N TYR A 40 -1.04 10.59 -12.42
CA TYR A 40 0.01 9.65 -12.06
C TYR A 40 1.04 9.53 -13.19
N VAL A 41 2.24 9.03 -12.88
CA VAL A 41 3.30 8.77 -13.84
C VAL A 41 3.67 7.28 -13.85
N ASN A 42 4.12 6.76 -15.00
CA ASN A 42 4.60 5.38 -15.09
C ASN A 42 6.14 5.35 -15.00
N LEU A 43 6.64 4.93 -13.83
CA LEU A 43 8.07 4.78 -13.54
C LEU A 43 8.49 3.30 -13.43
N LEU A 44 7.64 2.35 -13.88
CA LEU A 44 7.96 0.93 -13.86
C LEU A 44 9.03 0.61 -14.88
N GLY A 45 10.20 0.19 -14.42
CA GLY A 45 11.31 -0.21 -15.26
C GLY A 45 10.95 -1.40 -16.17
N ALA A 46 11.55 -1.42 -17.37
CA ALA A 46 11.29 -2.50 -18.34
C ALA A 46 11.64 -3.90 -17.77
N LYS A 47 12.66 -3.99 -16.92
CA LYS A 47 13.11 -5.23 -16.26
C LYS A 47 12.11 -5.75 -15.20
N ASP A 48 11.30 -4.86 -14.63
CA ASP A 48 10.30 -5.21 -13.59
C ASP A 48 8.96 -5.58 -14.20
N LYS A 49 8.77 -5.34 -15.49
CA LYS A 49 7.53 -5.63 -16.22
C LYS A 49 7.48 -7.10 -16.64
N ARG A 50 6.85 -7.96 -15.82
CA ARG A 50 6.73 -9.41 -16.07
C ARG A 50 5.57 -9.81 -16.97
N SER A 51 4.62 -8.91 -17.24
CA SER A 51 3.46 -9.13 -18.10
C SER A 51 3.07 -7.82 -18.80
N LYS A 52 2.19 -7.92 -19.80
CA LYS A 52 1.68 -6.75 -20.53
C LYS A 52 0.91 -5.78 -19.62
N ASP A 53 0.17 -6.32 -18.63
CA ASP A 53 -0.62 -5.57 -17.64
C ASP A 53 -0.37 -6.17 -16.25
N PRO A 54 0.73 -5.75 -15.54
CA PRO A 54 1.11 -6.32 -14.26
C PRO A 54 0.20 -5.82 -13.14
N GLY A 55 0.14 -6.61 -12.07
CA GLY A 55 -0.66 -6.30 -10.87
C GLY A 55 -2.15 -6.60 -11.01
N ASP A 56 -2.93 -6.00 -10.15
CA ASP A 56 -4.37 -6.20 -10.09
C ASP A 56 -5.06 -5.66 -11.35
N SER A 57 -6.00 -6.43 -11.88
CA SER A 57 -6.83 -6.03 -13.01
C SER A 57 -7.79 -4.89 -12.62
N LYS A 58 -8.37 -4.22 -13.62
CA LYS A 58 -9.37 -3.16 -13.39
C LYS A 58 -10.55 -3.65 -12.53
N GLY A 59 -11.01 -4.89 -12.75
CA GLY A 59 -12.08 -5.52 -11.97
C GLY A 59 -11.69 -5.70 -10.50
N MET A 60 -10.50 -6.23 -10.23
CA MET A 60 -9.97 -6.43 -8.88
C MET A 60 -9.82 -5.11 -8.13
N VAL A 61 -9.24 -4.10 -8.77
CA VAL A 61 -9.11 -2.75 -8.19
C VAL A 61 -10.47 -2.12 -7.91
N SER A 62 -11.46 -2.36 -8.77
CA SER A 62 -12.82 -1.85 -8.56
C SER A 62 -13.53 -2.54 -7.40
N ALA A 63 -13.39 -3.85 -7.28
CA ALA A 63 -13.93 -4.63 -6.17
C ALA A 63 -13.28 -4.22 -4.83
N ARG A 64 -11.95 -4.03 -4.81
CA ARG A 64 -11.22 -3.53 -3.63
C ARG A 64 -11.73 -2.16 -3.21
N ALA A 65 -11.87 -1.24 -4.15
CA ALA A 65 -12.37 0.10 -3.84
C ALA A 65 -13.83 0.09 -3.35
N ALA A 66 -14.66 -0.84 -3.82
CA ALA A 66 -16.02 -1.02 -3.33
C ALA A 66 -16.02 -1.55 -1.88
N PHE A 67 -15.26 -2.62 -1.63
CA PHE A 67 -15.13 -3.22 -0.30
C PHE A 67 -14.59 -2.23 0.75
N LEU A 68 -13.53 -1.49 0.42
CA LEU A 68 -12.91 -0.54 1.35
C LEU A 68 -13.82 0.67 1.64
N ARG A 69 -14.70 1.06 0.71
CA ARG A 69 -15.71 2.12 0.98
C ARG A 69 -16.77 1.74 1.99
N SER A 70 -16.98 0.46 2.24
CA SER A 70 -17.90 -0.02 3.28
C SER A 70 -17.27 0.01 4.69
N ASP A 71 -16.09 0.61 4.82
CA ASP A 71 -15.36 0.83 6.07
C ASP A 71 -15.04 -0.44 6.88
N PHE A 72 -15.10 -1.63 6.25
CA PHE A 72 -14.77 -2.89 6.93
C PHE A 72 -13.32 -2.93 7.43
N TYR A 73 -12.40 -2.15 6.83
CA TYR A 73 -11.00 -2.03 7.25
C TYR A 73 -10.68 -0.70 7.94
N ARG A 74 -11.72 0.05 8.35
CA ARG A 74 -11.56 1.32 9.04
C ARG A 74 -10.69 1.22 10.30
N PRO A 75 -10.85 0.23 11.20
CA PRO A 75 -9.98 0.11 12.38
C PRO A 75 -8.50 -0.12 12.03
N LEU A 76 -8.20 -0.69 10.86
CA LEU A 76 -6.82 -0.83 10.37
C LEU A 76 -6.27 0.51 9.85
N ALA A 77 -7.11 1.29 9.18
CA ALA A 77 -6.75 2.62 8.68
C ALA A 77 -6.58 3.62 9.85
N ASP A 78 -7.43 3.54 10.87
CA ASP A 78 -7.30 4.32 12.10
C ASP A 78 -5.98 4.01 12.82
N ALA A 79 -5.56 2.77 12.87
CA ALA A 79 -4.27 2.39 13.46
C ALA A 79 -3.07 2.94 12.67
N CYS A 80 -3.16 3.04 11.35
CA CYS A 80 -2.14 3.72 10.54
C CYS A 80 -2.13 5.23 10.78
N LEU A 81 -3.31 5.83 10.95
CA LEU A 81 -3.45 7.25 11.31
C LEU A 81 -2.82 7.52 12.68
N ASP A 82 -3.11 6.70 13.70
CA ASP A 82 -2.56 6.87 15.06
C ASP A 82 -1.03 6.91 15.03
N ILE A 83 -0.38 5.98 14.31
CA ILE A 83 1.08 5.96 14.15
C ILE A 83 1.56 7.23 13.43
N THR A 84 0.84 7.70 12.42
CA THR A 84 1.21 8.93 11.70
C THR A 84 1.12 10.15 12.60
N LEU A 85 0.05 10.27 13.40
CA LEU A 85 -0.12 11.36 14.35
C LEU A 85 0.96 11.34 15.45
N GLU A 86 1.27 10.15 15.98
CA GLU A 86 2.35 9.99 16.94
C GLU A 86 3.70 10.41 16.35
N TYR A 87 3.99 9.98 15.12
CA TYR A 87 5.23 10.37 14.43
C TYR A 87 5.31 11.87 14.21
N CYS A 88 4.25 12.51 13.70
CA CYS A 88 4.18 13.95 13.48
C CYS A 88 4.36 14.75 14.79
N SER A 89 3.85 14.25 15.92
CA SER A 89 3.93 14.92 17.21
C SER A 89 5.31 14.79 17.85
N GLY A 90 6.03 13.70 17.58
CA GLY A 90 7.36 13.42 18.16
C GLY A 90 8.53 13.90 17.31
N ALA A 91 8.32 14.17 16.04
CA ALA A 91 9.36 14.59 15.12
C ALA A 91 9.50 16.12 15.11
N ALA A 92 10.71 16.63 15.40
CA ALA A 92 11.04 18.03 15.14
C ALA A 92 11.38 18.25 13.66
N LEU A 93 10.49 17.77 12.75
CA LEU A 93 10.66 17.83 11.31
C LEU A 93 9.73 18.88 10.72
N ASP A 94 10.28 19.74 9.88
CA ASP A 94 9.49 20.73 9.15
C ASP A 94 8.66 20.09 8.03
N HIS A 95 9.04 18.88 7.60
CA HIS A 95 8.37 18.15 6.52
C HIS A 95 8.52 16.64 6.68
N ILE A 96 7.45 15.90 6.41
CA ILE A 96 7.37 14.44 6.54
C ILE A 96 6.96 13.84 5.19
N THR A 97 7.69 12.83 4.75
CA THR A 97 7.32 11.99 3.58
C THR A 97 6.64 10.73 4.06
N LEU A 98 5.33 10.61 3.79
CA LEU A 98 4.54 9.41 4.03
C LEU A 98 4.34 8.66 2.71
N MET A 99 4.83 7.44 2.62
CA MET A 99 4.73 6.58 1.44
C MET A 99 3.93 5.31 1.72
N ASP A 100 3.12 4.87 0.75
CA ASP A 100 2.45 3.56 0.77
C ASP A 100 2.92 2.71 -0.42
N ALA A 101 3.59 1.60 -0.12
CA ALA A 101 4.18 0.68 -1.08
C ALA A 101 3.20 -0.44 -1.45
N GLY A 102 2.66 -0.40 -2.66
CA GLY A 102 1.55 -1.24 -3.09
C GLY A 102 0.21 -0.71 -2.60
N CYS A 103 0.03 0.60 -2.72
CA CYS A 103 -1.07 1.36 -2.12
C CYS A 103 -2.48 1.03 -2.67
N GLY A 104 -2.57 0.17 -3.69
CA GLY A 104 -3.85 -0.19 -4.30
C GLY A 104 -4.62 1.03 -4.81
N ASP A 105 -5.83 1.25 -4.31
CA ASP A 105 -6.67 2.40 -4.69
C ASP A 105 -6.45 3.65 -3.82
N GLY A 106 -5.41 3.65 -2.98
CA GLY A 106 -5.01 4.78 -2.12
C GLY A 106 -5.87 4.98 -0.88
N TYR A 107 -6.64 3.98 -0.46
CA TYR A 107 -7.57 4.08 0.68
C TYR A 107 -6.88 4.52 1.97
N PHE A 108 -5.78 3.88 2.36
CA PHE A 108 -5.09 4.15 3.62
C PHE A 108 -4.45 5.54 3.65
N LEU A 109 -3.74 5.94 2.59
CA LEU A 109 -3.17 7.30 2.50
C LEU A 109 -4.24 8.39 2.51
N HIS A 110 -5.35 8.16 1.81
CA HIS A 110 -6.47 9.09 1.80
C HIS A 110 -7.10 9.24 3.19
N HIS A 111 -7.33 8.11 3.89
CA HIS A 111 -7.85 8.12 5.26
C HIS A 111 -6.94 8.91 6.20
N VAL A 112 -5.63 8.72 6.11
CA VAL A 112 -4.67 9.50 6.90
C VAL A 112 -4.77 10.99 6.52
N GLN A 113 -4.72 11.34 5.23
CA GLN A 113 -4.77 12.73 4.79
C GLN A 113 -6.02 13.48 5.26
N GLU A 114 -7.20 12.83 5.17
CA GLU A 114 -8.46 13.47 5.59
C GLU A 114 -8.53 13.74 7.09
N ASN A 115 -7.82 12.96 7.90
CA ASN A 115 -7.87 13.03 9.35
C ASN A 115 -6.66 13.75 9.97
N LEU A 116 -5.66 14.17 9.18
CA LEU A 116 -4.61 15.08 9.63
C LEU A 116 -5.17 16.49 9.84
N SER A 117 -4.66 17.19 10.87
CA SER A 117 -4.91 18.64 11.01
C SER A 117 -4.36 19.41 9.79
N ASN A 118 -4.85 20.62 9.54
CA ASN A 118 -4.36 21.44 8.43
C ASN A 118 -2.83 21.63 8.51
N HIS A 119 -2.32 21.96 9.69
CA HIS A 119 -0.88 22.12 9.91
C HIS A 119 -0.08 20.85 9.61
N ALA A 120 -0.49 19.71 10.14
CA ALA A 120 0.18 18.43 9.86
C ALA A 120 0.07 18.02 8.38
N ARG A 121 -1.06 18.36 7.73
CA ARG A 121 -1.27 18.10 6.30
C ARG A 121 -0.33 18.93 5.42
N GLU A 122 -0.10 20.20 5.75
CA GLU A 122 0.82 21.09 5.03
C GLU A 122 2.28 20.62 5.16
N GLN A 123 2.61 19.97 6.28
CA GLN A 123 3.94 19.40 6.53
C GLN A 123 4.12 17.99 5.95
N THR A 124 3.09 17.36 5.38
CA THR A 124 3.15 15.97 4.94
C THR A 124 3.04 15.86 3.42
N SER A 125 4.06 15.30 2.78
CA SER A 125 3.99 14.84 1.39
C SER A 125 3.53 13.39 1.32
N LEU A 126 2.49 13.13 0.53
CA LEU A 126 1.99 11.79 0.27
C LEU A 126 2.58 11.23 -1.01
N VAL A 127 3.13 10.03 -0.91
CA VAL A 127 3.67 9.27 -2.03
C VAL A 127 3.02 7.89 -2.05
N GLY A 128 2.45 7.49 -3.19
CA GLY A 128 1.89 6.15 -3.31
C GLY A 128 2.26 5.52 -4.65
N PHE A 129 2.53 4.23 -4.62
CA PHE A 129 2.76 3.49 -5.85
C PHE A 129 2.18 2.08 -5.79
N ASP A 130 1.86 1.58 -6.96
CA ASP A 130 1.44 0.20 -7.18
C ASP A 130 1.95 -0.26 -8.55
N ILE A 131 2.12 -1.55 -8.73
CA ILE A 131 2.48 -2.11 -10.03
C ILE A 131 1.31 -2.07 -11.02
N SER A 132 0.08 -1.98 -10.53
CA SER A 132 -1.14 -1.86 -11.33
C SER A 132 -1.41 -0.41 -11.72
N LYS A 133 -1.39 -0.14 -13.03
CA LYS A 133 -1.85 1.17 -13.56
C LYS A 133 -3.30 1.49 -13.20
N TRP A 134 -4.14 0.46 -13.02
CA TRP A 134 -5.54 0.63 -12.65
C TRP A 134 -5.71 1.11 -11.21
N ALA A 135 -4.83 0.64 -10.33
CA ALA A 135 -4.73 1.14 -8.97
C ALA A 135 -4.34 2.62 -8.99
N MET A 136 -3.27 2.99 -9.68
CA MET A 136 -2.81 4.38 -9.78
C MET A 136 -3.85 5.34 -10.36
N GLN A 137 -4.65 4.91 -11.34
CA GLN A 137 -5.75 5.71 -11.85
C GLN A 137 -6.82 6.03 -10.80
N LYS A 138 -7.03 5.14 -9.83
CA LYS A 138 -7.98 5.39 -8.72
C LYS A 138 -7.36 6.23 -7.61
N SER A 139 -6.14 5.91 -7.19
CA SER A 139 -5.42 6.63 -6.13
C SER A 139 -5.25 8.10 -6.46
N ALA A 140 -4.76 8.40 -7.67
CA ALA A 140 -4.57 9.78 -8.13
C ALA A 140 -5.87 10.61 -8.23
N ARG A 141 -7.03 9.95 -8.23
CA ARG A 141 -8.35 10.62 -8.18
C ARG A 141 -8.91 10.73 -6.76
N ARG A 142 -8.32 10.03 -5.81
CA ARG A 142 -8.82 9.98 -4.43
C ARG A 142 -8.28 11.12 -3.60
N CYS A 143 -6.98 11.36 -3.67
CA CYS A 143 -6.34 12.46 -2.95
C CYS A 143 -5.12 13.01 -3.70
N GLU A 144 -4.70 14.21 -3.34
CA GLU A 144 -3.49 14.84 -3.87
C GLU A 144 -2.25 14.14 -3.32
N GLY A 145 -1.23 14.01 -4.17
CA GLY A 145 0.02 13.37 -3.82
C GLY A 145 0.85 13.01 -5.05
N THR A 146 1.95 12.34 -4.82
CA THR A 146 2.82 11.78 -5.86
C THR A 146 2.43 10.33 -6.12
N TRP A 147 1.83 10.06 -7.27
CA TRP A 147 1.34 8.73 -7.64
C TRP A 147 2.12 8.19 -8.82
N PHE A 148 2.68 6.97 -8.69
CA PHE A 148 3.39 6.37 -9.82
C PHE A 148 3.18 4.85 -9.93
N VAL A 149 3.20 4.34 -11.15
CA VAL A 149 3.31 2.90 -11.39
C VAL A 149 4.74 2.49 -11.14
N GLY A 150 4.96 1.56 -10.21
CA GLY A 150 6.30 1.13 -9.79
C GLY A 150 6.31 -0.26 -9.17
N SER A 151 7.51 -0.73 -8.81
CA SER A 151 7.75 -2.04 -8.19
C SER A 151 8.51 -1.88 -6.88
N ASN A 152 8.17 -2.67 -5.86
CA ASN A 152 8.91 -2.71 -4.59
C ASN A 152 10.41 -3.04 -4.76
N ARG A 153 10.79 -3.70 -5.86
CA ARG A 153 12.19 -4.10 -6.13
C ARG A 153 13.09 -2.97 -6.55
N ASN A 154 12.53 -1.92 -7.13
CA ASN A 154 13.28 -0.77 -7.63
C ASN A 154 12.41 0.48 -7.47
N ILE A 155 12.35 0.99 -6.24
CA ILE A 155 11.57 2.17 -5.92
C ILE A 155 12.35 3.41 -6.41
N PRO A 156 11.80 4.21 -7.34
CA PRO A 156 12.49 5.35 -7.94
C PRO A 156 12.45 6.58 -7.01
N MET A 157 13.09 6.44 -5.87
CA MET A 157 13.25 7.46 -4.83
C MET A 157 14.70 7.53 -4.41
N THR A 158 15.16 8.70 -3.98
CA THR A 158 16.50 8.86 -3.38
C THR A 158 16.58 8.08 -2.06
N ASP A 159 17.80 7.74 -1.68
CA ASP A 159 18.07 7.10 -0.39
C ASP A 159 17.65 8.00 0.77
N ALA A 160 17.24 7.40 1.88
CA ALA A 160 16.92 8.09 3.14
C ALA A 160 15.92 9.26 2.98
N SER A 161 14.88 9.09 2.12
CA SER A 161 13.93 10.15 1.77
C SER A 161 12.49 9.91 2.24
N VAL A 162 12.23 8.81 2.93
CA VAL A 162 10.90 8.42 3.40
C VAL A 162 10.88 8.29 4.92
N ASP A 163 10.02 9.04 5.57
CA ASP A 163 9.90 9.06 7.03
C ASP A 163 8.96 7.96 7.55
N LEU A 164 7.80 7.81 6.92
CA LEU A 164 6.88 6.72 7.21
C LEU A 164 6.61 5.93 5.93
N LEU A 165 6.94 4.63 5.92
CA LEU A 165 6.69 3.72 4.83
C LEU A 165 5.64 2.69 5.24
N PHE A 166 4.49 2.69 4.57
CA PHE A 166 3.45 1.68 4.75
C PHE A 166 3.65 0.50 3.80
N ASP A 167 3.48 -0.73 4.32
CA ASP A 167 3.36 -1.98 3.56
C ASP A 167 2.12 -2.74 4.08
N ILE A 168 0.97 -2.46 3.48
CA ILE A 168 -0.33 -2.93 3.96
C ILE A 168 -0.79 -4.12 3.13
N PHE A 169 -0.76 -5.32 3.72
CA PHE A 169 -1.05 -6.59 3.04
C PHE A 169 -0.22 -6.80 1.76
N GLY A 170 0.95 -6.13 1.68
CA GLY A 170 1.81 -6.08 0.52
C GLY A 170 2.86 -7.19 0.46
N PHE A 171 3.75 -7.06 -0.53
CA PHE A 171 4.88 -7.95 -0.76
C PHE A 171 6.19 -7.14 -0.64
N PRO A 172 6.79 -7.07 0.55
CA PRO A 172 7.93 -6.20 0.81
C PRO A 172 9.18 -6.63 0.04
N ASP A 173 9.95 -5.63 -0.37
CA ASP A 173 11.37 -5.79 -0.72
C ASP A 173 12.18 -5.00 0.32
N TYR A 174 12.68 -5.69 1.34
CA TYR A 174 13.33 -5.04 2.48
C TYR A 174 14.62 -4.32 2.11
N THR A 175 15.29 -4.72 1.04
CA THR A 175 16.48 -4.03 0.53
C THR A 175 16.10 -2.65 0.01
N SER A 176 15.08 -2.57 -0.85
CA SER A 176 14.59 -1.31 -1.37
C SER A 176 13.95 -0.45 -0.27
N PHE A 177 13.21 -1.05 0.65
CA PHE A 177 12.58 -0.34 1.77
C PHE A 177 13.63 0.26 2.71
N GLY A 178 14.65 -0.52 3.12
CA GLY A 178 15.72 -0.03 3.97
C GLY A 178 16.55 1.08 3.32
N ARG A 179 16.71 1.06 1.99
CA ARG A 179 17.43 2.10 1.24
C ARG A 179 16.72 3.45 1.31
N ILE A 180 15.39 3.47 1.12
CA ILE A 180 14.63 4.73 1.05
C ILE A 180 14.21 5.27 2.40
N LEU A 181 14.18 4.46 3.47
CA LEU A 181 13.83 4.91 4.81
C LEU A 181 14.87 5.93 5.32
N ALA A 182 14.37 7.04 5.84
CA ALA A 182 15.17 8.02 6.55
C ALA A 182 15.81 7.39 7.81
N PRO A 183 16.89 7.94 8.37
CA PRO A 183 17.56 7.42 9.56
C PRO A 183 16.62 7.19 10.76
N HIS A 184 15.65 8.08 10.94
CA HIS A 184 14.62 7.99 11.98
C HIS A 184 13.28 7.51 11.44
N GLY A 185 13.26 7.05 10.18
CA GLY A 185 12.05 6.60 9.52
C GLY A 185 11.51 5.28 10.09
N LYS A 186 10.22 5.04 9.91
CA LYS A 186 9.53 3.82 10.32
C LYS A 186 8.93 3.10 9.12
N LEU A 187 9.12 1.78 9.07
CA LEU A 187 8.33 0.88 8.22
C LEU A 187 7.15 0.36 9.04
N VAL A 188 5.95 0.72 8.64
CA VAL A 188 4.69 0.28 9.25
C VAL A 188 4.09 -0.82 8.41
N ARG A 189 3.96 -2.00 8.96
CA ARG A 189 3.45 -3.17 8.26
C ARG A 189 2.14 -3.66 8.85
N LEU A 190 1.14 -3.87 7.99
CA LEU A 190 -0.05 -4.65 8.30
C LEU A 190 0.00 -5.98 7.57
N THR A 191 0.04 -7.06 8.32
CA THR A 191 0.04 -8.42 7.76
C THR A 191 -1.15 -9.21 8.29
N PRO A 192 -1.76 -10.10 7.46
CA PRO A 192 -2.90 -10.85 7.93
C PRO A 192 -2.48 -11.84 9.03
N GLY A 193 -3.22 -11.85 10.13
CA GLY A 193 -3.07 -12.80 11.23
C GLY A 193 -3.54 -14.22 10.86
N HIS A 194 -3.49 -15.13 11.84
CA HIS A 194 -3.86 -16.53 11.63
C HIS A 194 -5.35 -16.66 11.30
N SER A 195 -6.20 -15.95 12.03
CA SER A 195 -7.66 -16.01 11.92
C SER A 195 -8.24 -15.07 10.87
N HIS A 196 -7.37 -14.35 10.12
CA HIS A 196 -7.86 -13.41 9.11
C HIS A 196 -8.74 -14.09 8.07
N LEU A 197 -10.02 -13.67 8.00
CA LEU A 197 -11.06 -14.18 7.11
C LEU A 197 -11.25 -15.71 7.24
N ILE A 198 -11.10 -16.26 8.46
CA ILE A 198 -11.10 -17.71 8.66
C ILE A 198 -12.40 -18.35 8.18
N GLN A 199 -13.55 -17.73 8.48
CA GLN A 199 -14.87 -18.24 8.10
C GLN A 199 -15.03 -18.32 6.58
N LEU A 200 -14.61 -17.29 5.85
CA LEU A 200 -14.61 -17.31 4.39
C LEU A 200 -13.65 -18.38 3.86
N ARG A 201 -12.45 -18.51 4.45
CA ARG A 201 -11.44 -19.48 4.04
C ARG A 201 -11.90 -20.93 4.24
N GLU A 202 -12.65 -21.22 5.27
CA GLU A 202 -13.25 -22.53 5.53
C GLU A 202 -14.30 -22.92 4.47
N ILE A 203 -15.05 -21.93 3.96
CA ILE A 203 -16.01 -22.16 2.88
C ILE A 203 -15.28 -22.44 1.56
N ILE A 204 -14.28 -21.62 1.20
CA ILE A 204 -13.68 -21.64 -0.14
C ILE A 204 -12.53 -22.64 -0.30
N TYR A 205 -11.97 -23.17 0.79
CA TYR A 205 -10.88 -24.16 0.75
C TYR A 205 -11.30 -25.50 1.35
N ALA A 206 -10.84 -26.58 0.73
CA ALA A 206 -11.06 -27.92 1.28
C ALA A 206 -10.33 -28.11 2.62
N ASN A 207 -9.12 -27.55 2.72
CA ASN A 207 -8.29 -27.57 3.90
C ASN A 207 -7.67 -26.18 4.08
N VAL A 208 -7.94 -25.56 5.21
CA VAL A 208 -7.32 -24.28 5.57
C VAL A 208 -5.92 -24.58 6.10
N LYS A 209 -4.91 -24.34 5.25
CA LYS A 209 -3.52 -24.47 5.68
C LYS A 209 -3.20 -23.47 6.78
N GLN A 210 -2.58 -23.96 7.85
CA GLN A 210 -1.95 -23.07 8.82
C GLN A 210 -0.86 -22.25 8.11
N LYS A 211 -0.76 -20.96 8.44
CA LYS A 211 0.33 -20.14 7.92
C LYS A 211 1.65 -20.67 8.49
N SER A 212 2.64 -20.83 7.64
CA SER A 212 4.01 -21.07 8.08
C SER A 212 4.48 -19.93 9.00
N GLU A 213 5.39 -20.23 9.91
CA GLU A 213 6.07 -19.23 10.73
C GLU A 213 6.59 -18.09 9.85
N ARG A 214 6.50 -16.87 10.36
CA ARG A 214 7.02 -15.70 9.66
C ARG A 214 8.54 -15.84 9.55
N LYS A 215 9.06 -15.52 8.38
CA LYS A 215 10.51 -15.32 8.24
C LYS A 215 10.92 -14.12 9.09
N ALA A 216 12.07 -14.25 9.76
CA ALA A 216 12.69 -13.15 10.48
C ALA A 216 12.91 -11.94 9.51
N TYR A 217 12.87 -10.76 10.05
CA TYR A 217 13.28 -9.57 9.32
C TYR A 217 14.79 -9.60 9.07
N PRO A 218 15.28 -8.94 7.99
CA PRO A 218 16.72 -8.81 7.80
C PRO A 218 17.34 -8.01 8.98
N GLU A 219 18.60 -8.27 9.26
CA GLU A 219 19.34 -7.63 10.36
C GLU A 219 19.41 -6.10 10.24
N THR A 220 19.15 -5.57 9.07
CA THR A 220 19.08 -4.12 8.80
C THR A 220 17.84 -3.45 9.37
N LEU A 221 16.85 -4.23 9.82
CA LEU A 221 15.62 -3.74 10.42
C LEU A 221 15.38 -4.42 11.78
N ARG A 222 14.94 -3.63 12.76
CA ARG A 222 14.49 -4.17 14.04
C ARG A 222 13.06 -3.78 14.34
N THR A 223 12.33 -4.66 14.99
CA THR A 223 10.97 -4.41 15.43
C THR A 223 10.99 -3.44 16.62
N LEU A 224 10.25 -2.34 16.50
CA LEU A 224 10.03 -1.38 17.57
C LEU A 224 8.79 -1.74 18.38
N SER A 225 7.69 -2.04 17.71
CA SER A 225 6.42 -2.42 18.32
C SER A 225 5.67 -3.46 17.50
N GLN A 226 4.78 -4.20 18.19
CA GLN A 226 3.83 -5.12 17.56
C GLN A 226 2.48 -5.02 18.27
N LYS A 227 1.40 -4.92 17.49
CA LYS A 227 0.02 -4.91 17.99
C LYS A 227 -0.86 -5.78 17.12
N ARG A 228 -1.62 -6.67 17.72
CA ARG A 228 -2.65 -7.44 17.02
C ARG A 228 -3.96 -6.66 17.02
N ILE A 229 -4.58 -6.54 15.87
CA ILE A 229 -5.89 -5.90 15.69
C ILE A 229 -6.84 -6.99 15.20
N THR A 230 -7.87 -7.27 16.01
CA THR A 230 -8.84 -8.34 15.72
C THR A 230 -10.25 -7.86 16.01
N TYR A 231 -11.14 -8.02 15.04
CA TYR A 231 -12.57 -7.68 15.16
C TYR A 231 -13.38 -8.47 14.13
N GLU A 232 -14.69 -8.43 14.26
CA GLU A 232 -15.60 -9.08 13.32
C GLU A 232 -16.35 -8.05 12.48
N VAL A 233 -16.64 -8.43 11.24
CA VAL A 233 -17.47 -7.67 10.31
C VAL A 233 -18.49 -8.60 9.65
N THR A 234 -19.71 -8.12 9.46
CA THR A 234 -20.76 -8.86 8.75
C THR A 234 -20.87 -8.34 7.33
N LEU A 235 -20.57 -9.20 6.40
CA LEU A 235 -20.57 -8.95 4.96
C LEU A 235 -21.89 -9.38 4.36
N ARG A 236 -22.43 -8.59 3.44
CA ARG A 236 -23.55 -9.01 2.57
C ARG A 236 -23.01 -9.72 1.34
N SER A 237 -23.85 -10.37 0.57
CA SER A 237 -23.45 -11.12 -0.64
C SER A 237 -22.59 -10.30 -1.61
N GLU A 238 -22.89 -9.02 -1.82
CA GLU A 238 -22.07 -8.12 -2.64
C GLU A 238 -20.65 -7.90 -2.06
N ASP A 239 -20.55 -7.72 -0.74
CA ASP A 239 -19.27 -7.52 -0.05
C ASP A 239 -18.44 -8.79 -0.09
N ILE A 240 -19.06 -9.97 0.03
CA ILE A 240 -18.40 -11.28 -0.13
C ILE A 240 -17.80 -11.40 -1.53
N ASN A 241 -18.57 -11.04 -2.57
CA ASN A 241 -18.08 -11.04 -3.94
C ASN A 241 -16.89 -10.08 -4.13
N ASN A 242 -17.00 -8.85 -3.62
CA ASN A 242 -15.91 -7.87 -3.70
C ASN A 242 -14.66 -8.36 -2.96
N LEU A 243 -14.82 -8.97 -1.78
CA LEU A 243 -13.71 -9.52 -1.00
C LEU A 243 -13.03 -10.68 -1.73
N LEU A 244 -13.78 -11.58 -2.37
CA LEU A 244 -13.24 -12.66 -3.19
C LEU A 244 -12.44 -12.11 -4.37
N LEU A 245 -13.00 -11.15 -5.11
CA LEU A 245 -12.38 -10.56 -6.30
C LEU A 245 -11.09 -9.80 -5.98
N MET A 246 -11.01 -9.12 -4.84
CA MET A 246 -9.86 -8.30 -4.46
C MET A 246 -8.72 -9.08 -3.82
N THR A 247 -8.91 -10.36 -3.54
CA THR A 247 -7.94 -11.20 -2.83
C THR A 247 -7.43 -12.36 -3.68
N PRO A 248 -6.26 -12.94 -3.38
CA PRO A 248 -5.76 -14.14 -4.06
C PRO A 248 -6.70 -15.36 -3.94
N HIS A 249 -7.71 -15.29 -3.08
CA HIS A 249 -8.70 -16.35 -2.88
C HIS A 249 -9.47 -16.67 -4.17
N MET A 250 -9.71 -15.66 -5.02
CA MET A 250 -10.35 -15.83 -6.33
C MET A 250 -9.68 -16.89 -7.21
N TYR A 251 -8.35 -16.93 -7.22
CA TYR A 251 -7.57 -17.82 -8.08
C TYR A 251 -7.18 -19.14 -7.40
N ARG A 252 -7.33 -19.25 -6.09
CA ARG A 252 -6.91 -20.42 -5.29
C ARG A 252 -8.07 -21.32 -4.88
N SER A 253 -9.30 -20.93 -5.16
CA SER A 253 -10.54 -21.67 -4.86
C SER A 253 -11.21 -22.18 -6.13
N THR A 254 -12.00 -23.26 -6.03
CA THR A 254 -12.80 -23.77 -7.14
C THR A 254 -14.03 -22.89 -7.40
N SER A 255 -14.56 -22.93 -8.62
CA SER A 255 -15.78 -22.18 -8.97
C SER A 255 -16.97 -22.54 -8.07
N GLU A 256 -17.15 -23.85 -7.82
CA GLU A 256 -18.22 -24.38 -6.97
C GLU A 256 -18.14 -23.80 -5.53
N ARG A 257 -16.97 -23.79 -4.92
CA ARG A 257 -16.77 -23.27 -3.58
C ARG A 257 -16.95 -21.74 -3.50
N ARG A 258 -16.53 -21.02 -4.55
CA ARG A 258 -16.85 -19.58 -4.64
C ARG A 258 -18.34 -19.33 -4.72
N GLN A 259 -19.05 -20.13 -5.54
CA GLN A 259 -20.51 -20.03 -5.64
C GLN A 259 -21.19 -20.35 -4.29
N HIS A 260 -20.67 -21.33 -3.56
CA HIS A 260 -21.16 -21.63 -2.21
C HIS A 260 -21.00 -20.43 -1.26
N ALA A 261 -19.85 -19.74 -1.29
CA ALA A 261 -19.66 -18.53 -0.51
C ALA A 261 -20.64 -17.39 -0.91
N LEU A 262 -20.90 -17.24 -2.21
CA LEU A 262 -21.80 -16.21 -2.73
C LEU A 262 -23.30 -16.51 -2.47
N ASN A 263 -23.66 -17.74 -2.13
CA ASN A 263 -25.03 -18.11 -1.77
C ASN A 263 -25.42 -17.69 -0.34
N HIS A 264 -24.46 -17.15 0.44
CA HIS A 264 -24.76 -16.61 1.76
C HIS A 264 -25.31 -15.18 1.64
N ASP A 265 -26.48 -14.92 2.17
CA ASP A 265 -27.04 -13.57 2.26
C ASP A 265 -26.16 -12.66 3.15
N GLN A 266 -25.63 -13.23 4.21
CA GLN A 266 -24.69 -12.59 5.13
C GLN A 266 -23.64 -13.59 5.61
N LEU A 267 -22.42 -13.10 5.84
CA LEU A 267 -21.31 -13.86 6.42
C LEU A 267 -20.54 -12.97 7.39
N THR A 268 -20.50 -13.34 8.66
CA THR A 268 -19.61 -12.70 9.63
C THR A 268 -18.22 -13.30 9.49
N VAL A 269 -17.22 -12.43 9.29
CA VAL A 269 -15.82 -12.83 9.15
C VAL A 269 -14.94 -12.10 10.14
N THR A 270 -13.90 -12.77 10.59
CA THR A 270 -12.89 -12.19 11.47
C THR A 270 -11.86 -11.42 10.64
N VAL A 271 -11.71 -10.14 10.90
CA VAL A 271 -10.54 -9.36 10.48
C VAL A 271 -9.47 -9.53 11.57
N ASP A 272 -8.33 -10.09 11.21
CA ASP A 272 -7.22 -10.34 12.12
C ASP A 272 -5.93 -9.89 11.44
N ALA A 273 -5.31 -8.84 11.95
CA ALA A 273 -4.10 -8.27 11.38
C ALA A 273 -3.04 -8.04 12.48
N MET A 274 -1.78 -8.22 12.10
CA MET A 274 -0.64 -7.82 12.91
C MET A 274 -0.11 -6.50 12.36
N LEU A 275 -0.16 -5.48 13.17
CA LEU A 275 0.48 -4.18 12.95
C LEU A 275 1.86 -4.21 13.58
N GLU A 276 2.88 -3.88 12.80
CA GLU A 276 4.29 -3.90 13.22
C GLU A 276 4.95 -2.60 12.80
N GLU A 277 5.67 -1.98 13.73
CA GLU A 277 6.57 -0.88 13.44
C GLU A 277 8.00 -1.40 13.44
N LEU A 278 8.73 -1.15 12.37
CA LEU A 278 10.15 -1.48 12.23
C LEU A 278 10.96 -0.23 11.93
N ILE A 279 12.18 -0.20 12.42
CA ILE A 279 13.11 0.91 12.21
C ILE A 279 14.46 0.38 11.72
N PRO A 280 15.26 1.20 11.01
CA PRO A 280 16.62 0.84 10.64
C PRO A 280 17.45 0.45 11.85
N ALA A 281 18.18 -0.68 11.79
CA ALA A 281 18.98 -1.18 12.92
C ALA A 281 20.30 -0.41 13.13
N ALA A 282 20.79 0.29 12.10
CA ALA A 282 22.13 0.89 12.09
C ALA A 282 22.23 2.24 12.84
N PHE A 283 21.13 2.81 13.33
CA PHE A 283 21.09 4.15 13.91
C PHE A 283 20.81 4.19 15.42
N TYR A 284 20.97 3.02 16.10
CA TYR A 284 20.79 2.94 17.57
C TYR A 284 21.89 2.11 18.23
#